data_45f5b99e62cb418368addee5d2620ba7
#
_entry.id   45f5b99e62cb418368addee5d2620ba7
#
_cell.length_a   1.000
_cell.length_b   1.000
_cell.length_c   1.000
_cell.angle_alpha   90.00
_cell.angle_beta   90.00
_cell.angle_gamma   90.00
#
_symmetry.space_group_name_H-M   'P 1'
#
loop_
_entity.id
_entity.type
_entity.pdbx_description
1 polymer ?
#
loop_
_entity_poly.entity_id
_entity_poly.type
_entity_poly.pdbx_seq_one_letter_code
_entity_poly.pdbx_strand_id
1 'polypeptide(L)'
;MGLETIFFVIILIISVVVHEVAHGYMALALGDNTAKQAGRLTLNPLPHIDPLGSIILPFFMSLLPGGVIFGWAKPIPYNPYNLRAGKWGPALVALAGPVSNLILATVFGLGVRFSSIFSISSVEVLGLMQTIVLMNIVLAIFNLIPIPPLDGSKILFAILPYRLRWIEE
;
A
#
# COMPACT_ATOMS: atom_id res chain seq x y z
N MET A 1 -15.34 20.92 -0.57
CA MET A 1 -14.48 19.94 0.10
C MET A 1 -13.87 20.62 1.32
N GLY A 2 -14.08 20.10 2.50
CA GLY A 2 -13.46 20.64 3.72
C GLY A 2 -11.96 20.34 3.75
N LEU A 3 -11.20 21.08 4.54
CA LEU A 3 -9.77 20.84 4.78
C LEU A 3 -9.50 19.38 5.18
N GLU A 4 -10.38 18.79 5.95
CA GLU A 4 -10.29 17.37 6.39
C GLU A 4 -10.24 16.38 5.21
N THR A 5 -11.05 16.60 4.17
CA THR A 5 -11.04 15.76 2.96
C THR A 5 -9.69 15.83 2.23
N ILE A 6 -9.10 17.03 2.16
CA ILE A 6 -7.80 17.23 1.52
C ILE A 6 -6.71 16.47 2.29
N PHE A 7 -6.68 16.58 3.61
CA PHE A 7 -5.72 15.84 4.45
C PHE A 7 -5.91 14.33 4.32
N PHE A 8 -7.15 13.85 4.32
CA PHE A 8 -7.46 12.44 4.13
C PHE A 8 -6.89 11.90 2.81
N VAL A 9 -7.08 12.64 1.70
CA VAL A 9 -6.56 12.25 0.38
C VAL A 9 -5.03 12.27 0.37
N ILE A 10 -4.39 13.26 0.98
CA ILE A 10 -2.93 13.34 1.06
C ILE A 10 -2.38 12.15 1.85
N ILE A 11 -2.97 11.83 3.01
CA ILE A 11 -2.57 10.70 3.84
C ILE A 11 -2.71 9.40 3.05
N LEU A 12 -3.83 9.20 2.36
CA LEU A 12 -4.07 8.03 1.53
C LEU A 12 -2.99 7.87 0.45
N ILE A 13 -2.71 8.94 -0.30
CA ILE A 13 -1.70 8.91 -1.37
C ILE A 13 -0.32 8.55 -0.80
N ILE A 14 0.11 9.19 0.29
CA ILE A 14 1.41 8.92 0.91
C ILE A 14 1.48 7.48 1.42
N SER A 15 0.42 6.99 2.07
CA SER A 15 0.36 5.62 2.59
C SER A 15 0.45 4.57 1.49
N VAL A 16 -0.24 4.80 0.36
CA VAL A 16 -0.19 3.91 -0.80
C VAL A 16 1.18 3.99 -1.49
N VAL A 17 1.79 5.17 -1.60
CA VAL A 17 3.15 5.30 -2.17
C VAL A 17 4.18 4.56 -1.34
N VAL A 18 4.13 4.68 0.00
CA VAL A 18 5.03 3.94 0.90
C VAL A 18 4.84 2.43 0.75
N HIS A 19 3.60 1.97 0.67
CA HIS A 19 3.23 0.58 0.45
C HIS A 19 3.84 0.05 -0.86
N GLU A 20 3.64 0.74 -1.99
CA GLU A 20 4.19 0.36 -3.29
C GLU A 20 5.72 0.35 -3.28
N VAL A 21 6.33 1.40 -2.72
CA VAL A 21 7.79 1.51 -2.63
C VAL A 21 8.38 0.38 -1.77
N ALA A 22 7.68 -0.06 -0.73
CA ALA A 22 8.09 -1.20 0.09
C ALA A 22 8.15 -2.50 -0.72
N HIS A 23 7.18 -2.76 -1.61
CA HIS A 23 7.25 -3.89 -2.55
C HIS A 23 8.50 -3.81 -3.42
N GLY A 24 8.79 -2.64 -3.99
CA GLY A 24 9.95 -2.45 -4.86
C GLY A 24 11.28 -2.63 -4.13
N TYR A 25 11.42 -2.15 -2.90
CA TYR A 25 12.61 -2.37 -2.09
C TYR A 25 12.78 -3.82 -1.67
N MET A 26 11.69 -4.53 -1.38
CA MET A 26 11.76 -5.97 -1.10
C MET A 26 12.19 -6.74 -2.35
N ALA A 27 11.65 -6.44 -3.53
CA ALA A 27 12.08 -7.04 -4.78
C ALA A 27 13.58 -6.80 -5.04
N LEU A 28 14.04 -5.57 -4.82
CA LEU A 28 15.46 -5.20 -4.94
C LEU A 28 16.34 -5.99 -3.96
N ALA A 29 15.93 -6.12 -2.70
CA ALA A 29 16.64 -6.90 -1.68
C ALA A 29 16.72 -8.39 -2.04
N LEU A 30 15.70 -8.92 -2.72
CA LEU A 30 15.66 -10.29 -3.23
C LEU A 30 16.39 -10.47 -4.57
N GLY A 31 16.95 -9.41 -5.15
CA GLY A 31 17.81 -9.48 -6.32
C GLY A 31 17.20 -8.94 -7.62
N ASP A 32 15.95 -8.50 -7.61
CA ASP A 32 15.31 -7.93 -8.78
C ASP A 32 15.50 -6.41 -8.85
N ASN A 33 16.17 -5.94 -9.90
CA ASN A 33 16.46 -4.52 -10.15
C ASN A 33 15.39 -3.80 -11.00
N THR A 34 14.30 -4.47 -11.37
CA THR A 34 13.31 -3.94 -12.34
C THR A 34 12.71 -2.61 -11.86
N ALA A 35 12.24 -2.54 -10.61
CA ALA A 35 11.67 -1.31 -10.04
C ALA A 35 12.70 -0.17 -9.97
N LYS A 36 13.96 -0.49 -9.63
CA LYS A 36 15.06 0.47 -9.59
C LYS A 36 15.37 1.05 -10.97
N GLN A 37 15.49 0.19 -11.98
CA GLN A 37 15.75 0.59 -13.37
C GLN A 37 14.59 1.41 -13.96
N ALA A 38 13.36 1.12 -13.55
CA ALA A 38 12.17 1.87 -13.92
C ALA A 38 12.01 3.22 -13.18
N GLY A 39 12.95 3.58 -12.27
CA GLY A 39 12.88 4.82 -11.49
C GLY A 39 11.70 4.88 -10.51
N ARG A 40 11.17 3.69 -10.10
CA ARG A 40 9.95 3.59 -9.30
C ARG A 40 10.21 3.54 -7.77
N LEU A 41 11.48 3.47 -7.34
CA LEU A 41 11.86 3.46 -5.92
C LEU A 41 11.98 4.90 -5.40
N THR A 42 10.89 5.63 -5.39
CA THR A 42 10.80 7.03 -4.97
C THR A 42 9.51 7.29 -4.21
N LEU A 43 9.57 8.19 -3.23
CA LEU A 43 8.38 8.66 -2.50
C LEU A 43 7.63 9.79 -3.25
N ASN A 44 8.11 10.21 -4.42
CA ASN A 44 7.35 11.10 -5.29
C ASN A 44 6.08 10.35 -5.78
N PRO A 45 4.86 10.87 -5.54
CA PRO A 45 3.64 10.21 -5.93
C PRO A 45 3.43 10.12 -7.45
N LEU A 46 4.00 11.03 -8.23
CA LEU A 46 3.73 11.14 -9.67
C LEU A 46 4.00 9.85 -10.46
N PRO A 47 5.13 9.13 -10.26
CA PRO A 47 5.35 7.85 -10.94
C PRO A 47 4.35 6.75 -10.55
N HIS A 48 3.66 6.87 -9.41
CA HIS A 48 2.72 5.88 -8.88
C HIS A 48 1.27 6.17 -9.28
N ILE A 49 0.99 7.28 -9.99
CA ILE A 49 -0.33 7.59 -10.52
C ILE A 49 -0.61 6.68 -11.73
N ASP A 50 -1.74 6.00 -11.68
CA ASP A 50 -2.34 5.31 -12.83
C ASP A 50 -3.42 6.23 -13.44
N PRO A 51 -3.32 6.63 -14.70
CA PRO A 51 -4.29 7.54 -15.31
C PRO A 51 -5.73 7.01 -15.23
N LEU A 52 -5.92 5.69 -15.42
CA LEU A 52 -7.23 5.07 -15.38
C LEU A 52 -7.73 4.90 -13.94
N GLY A 53 -6.92 4.25 -13.10
CA GLY A 53 -7.32 3.87 -11.74
C GLY A 53 -7.28 5.02 -10.74
N SER A 54 -6.34 5.96 -10.89
CA SER A 54 -6.17 7.06 -9.93
C SER A 54 -6.92 8.34 -10.31
N ILE A 55 -7.32 8.51 -11.58
CA ILE A 55 -7.93 9.75 -12.06
C ILE A 55 -9.29 9.47 -12.72
N ILE A 56 -9.31 8.70 -13.81
CA ILE A 56 -10.51 8.55 -14.65
C ILE A 56 -11.62 7.84 -13.87
N LEU A 57 -11.32 6.71 -13.27
CA LEU A 57 -12.32 5.93 -12.55
C LEU A 57 -12.90 6.66 -11.33
N PRO A 58 -12.09 7.24 -10.42
CA PRO A 58 -12.61 8.06 -9.32
C PRO A 58 -13.46 9.24 -9.79
N PHE A 59 -13.08 9.89 -10.90
CA PHE A 59 -13.86 10.97 -11.49
C PHE A 59 -15.26 10.49 -11.92
N PHE A 60 -15.35 9.41 -12.69
CA PHE A 60 -16.65 8.88 -13.12
C PHE A 60 -17.47 8.36 -11.93
N MET A 61 -16.85 7.71 -10.95
CA MET A 61 -17.55 7.24 -9.76
C MET A 61 -18.09 8.38 -8.90
N SER A 62 -17.42 9.54 -8.88
CA SER A 62 -17.91 10.74 -8.16
C SER A 62 -19.19 11.31 -8.76
N LEU A 63 -19.49 11.00 -10.02
CA LEU A 63 -20.73 11.42 -10.71
C LEU A 63 -21.91 10.48 -10.43
N LEU A 64 -21.66 9.28 -9.90
CA LEU A 64 -22.69 8.30 -9.60
C LEU A 64 -23.31 8.57 -8.21
N PRO A 65 -24.63 8.42 -8.06
CA PRO A 65 -25.27 8.50 -6.75
C PRO A 65 -24.81 7.32 -5.88
N GLY A 66 -24.35 7.60 -4.64
CA GLY A 66 -23.93 6.55 -3.70
C GLY A 66 -22.60 6.81 -3.00
N GLY A 67 -21.79 7.77 -3.49
CA GLY A 67 -20.61 8.27 -2.78
C GLY A 67 -19.44 7.28 -2.61
N VAL A 68 -19.50 6.09 -3.20
CA VAL A 68 -18.40 5.11 -3.18
C VAL A 68 -17.41 5.49 -4.27
N ILE A 69 -16.21 5.88 -3.87
CA ILE A 69 -15.11 6.16 -4.80
C ILE A 69 -14.09 5.03 -4.65
N PHE A 70 -13.82 4.34 -5.76
CA PHE A 70 -12.82 3.29 -5.85
C PHE A 70 -11.71 3.72 -6.81
N GLY A 71 -10.47 3.31 -6.52
CA GLY A 71 -9.34 3.59 -7.38
C GLY A 71 -8.14 2.75 -6.97
N TRP A 72 -7.12 2.70 -7.82
CA TRP A 72 -5.85 2.02 -7.55
C TRP A 72 -4.67 2.87 -8.00
N ALA A 73 -3.53 2.64 -7.38
CA ALA A 73 -2.25 3.18 -7.82
C ALA A 73 -1.63 2.27 -8.90
N LYS A 74 -0.73 2.82 -9.69
CA LYS A 74 0.08 2.05 -10.64
C LYS A 74 1.02 1.13 -9.87
N PRO A 75 0.88 -0.20 -9.95
CA PRO A 75 1.70 -1.12 -9.19
C PRO A 75 3.18 -1.03 -9.57
N ILE A 76 4.06 -1.31 -8.61
CA ILE A 76 5.50 -1.37 -8.87
C ILE A 76 5.83 -2.61 -9.70
N PRO A 77 6.58 -2.45 -10.82
CA PRO A 77 6.98 -3.59 -11.65
C PRO A 77 8.08 -4.38 -10.95
N TYR A 78 7.95 -5.71 -10.95
CA TYR A 78 9.02 -6.63 -10.56
C TYR A 78 8.98 -7.89 -11.43
N ASN A 79 10.13 -8.57 -11.56
CA ASN A 79 10.22 -9.82 -12.28
C ASN A 79 10.37 -10.99 -11.29
N PRO A 80 9.35 -11.86 -11.15
CA PRO A 80 9.40 -12.98 -10.22
C PRO A 80 10.58 -13.94 -10.43
N TYR A 81 11.05 -14.07 -11.67
CA TYR A 81 12.17 -14.96 -12.03
C TYR A 81 13.54 -14.46 -11.54
N ASN A 82 13.66 -13.16 -11.23
CA ASN A 82 14.88 -12.58 -10.67
C ASN A 82 14.98 -12.73 -9.15
N LEU A 83 13.90 -13.15 -8.49
CA LEU A 83 13.83 -13.23 -7.03
C LEU A 83 14.57 -14.46 -6.50
N ARG A 84 15.55 -14.27 -5.60
CA ARG A 84 16.39 -15.34 -5.05
C ARG A 84 15.65 -16.30 -4.12
N ALA A 85 14.48 -15.94 -3.60
CA ALA A 85 13.72 -16.73 -2.63
C ALA A 85 12.80 -17.80 -3.29
N GLY A 86 12.97 -18.08 -4.59
CA GLY A 86 12.19 -19.07 -5.32
C GLY A 86 10.68 -18.81 -5.19
N LYS A 87 9.90 -19.85 -4.88
CA LYS A 87 8.44 -19.74 -4.75
C LYS A 87 7.94 -18.75 -3.70
N TRP A 88 8.75 -18.42 -2.70
CA TRP A 88 8.43 -17.47 -1.65
C TRP A 88 8.74 -16.02 -2.06
N GLY A 89 9.50 -15.80 -3.14
CA GLY A 89 9.88 -14.47 -3.60
C GLY A 89 8.69 -13.53 -3.80
N PRO A 90 7.69 -13.90 -4.63
CA PRO A 90 6.50 -13.08 -4.83
C PRO A 90 5.72 -12.83 -3.54
N ALA A 91 5.62 -13.82 -2.64
CA ALA A 91 4.93 -13.66 -1.36
C ALA A 91 5.65 -12.68 -0.41
N LEU A 92 6.99 -12.73 -0.37
CA LEU A 92 7.78 -11.79 0.43
C LEU A 92 7.67 -10.36 -0.11
N VAL A 93 7.70 -10.22 -1.44
CA VAL A 93 7.44 -8.93 -2.08
C VAL A 93 6.04 -8.43 -1.70
N ALA A 94 5.02 -9.27 -1.86
CA ALA A 94 3.63 -8.92 -1.54
C ALA A 94 3.43 -8.56 -0.05
N LEU A 95 4.11 -9.25 0.86
CA LEU A 95 4.01 -8.97 2.30
C LEU A 95 4.61 -7.60 2.69
N ALA A 96 5.60 -7.10 1.94
CA ALA A 96 6.32 -5.88 2.28
C ALA A 96 5.41 -4.64 2.31
N GLY A 97 4.42 -4.53 1.41
CA GLY A 97 3.44 -3.44 1.40
C GLY A 97 2.62 -3.40 2.69
N PRO A 98 1.83 -4.43 3.00
CA PRO A 98 1.06 -4.47 4.25
C PRO A 98 1.92 -4.28 5.51
N VAL A 99 3.13 -4.85 5.56
CA VAL A 99 4.06 -4.65 6.69
C VAL A 99 4.47 -3.20 6.82
N SER A 100 4.76 -2.49 5.72
CA SER A 100 5.09 -1.07 5.76
C SER A 100 3.94 -0.22 6.32
N ASN A 101 2.71 -0.53 5.94
CA ASN A 101 1.53 0.12 6.49
C ASN A 101 1.37 -0.15 7.99
N LEU A 102 1.59 -1.40 8.46
CA LEU A 102 1.54 -1.72 9.88
C LEU A 102 2.66 -1.00 10.66
N ILE A 103 3.84 -0.83 10.08
CA ILE A 103 4.93 -0.04 10.69
C ILE A 103 4.49 1.41 10.84
N LEU A 104 3.93 2.04 9.79
CA LEU A 104 3.41 3.40 9.87
C LEU A 104 2.31 3.53 10.93
N ALA A 105 1.35 2.61 10.94
CA ALA A 105 0.29 2.59 11.94
C ALA A 105 0.86 2.48 13.37
N THR A 106 1.89 1.66 13.56
CA THR A 106 2.55 1.49 14.86
C THR A 106 3.28 2.77 15.29
N VAL A 107 4.07 3.37 14.40
CA VAL A 107 4.83 4.59 14.70
C VAL A 107 3.91 5.74 15.10
N PHE A 108 2.87 6.01 14.30
CA PHE A 108 1.92 7.07 14.60
C PHE A 108 1.01 6.72 15.78
N GLY A 109 0.65 5.46 15.96
CA GLY A 109 -0.12 4.97 17.11
C GLY A 109 0.64 5.14 18.44
N LEU A 110 1.94 4.84 18.46
CA LEU A 110 2.81 5.13 19.60
C LEU A 110 2.93 6.64 19.85
N GLY A 111 3.01 7.45 18.77
CA GLY A 111 2.97 8.91 18.88
C GLY A 111 1.69 9.42 19.55
N VAL A 112 0.52 8.89 19.21
CA VAL A 112 -0.75 9.19 19.87
C VAL A 112 -0.73 8.72 21.33
N ARG A 113 -0.29 7.47 21.58
CA ARG A 113 -0.23 6.86 22.93
C ARG A 113 0.64 7.66 23.90
N PHE A 114 1.76 8.17 23.41
CA PHE A 114 2.74 8.92 24.20
C PHE A 114 2.71 10.43 23.93
N SER A 115 1.60 10.96 23.44
CA SER A 115 1.45 12.37 23.06
C SER A 115 1.79 13.33 24.21
N SER A 116 1.47 12.97 25.45
CA SER A 116 1.81 13.76 26.64
C SER A 116 3.32 13.87 26.87
N ILE A 117 4.09 12.80 26.57
CA ILE A 117 5.56 12.80 26.69
C ILE A 117 6.18 13.71 25.63
N PHE A 118 5.61 13.73 24.42
CA PHE A 118 6.07 14.56 23.31
C PHE A 118 5.47 15.98 23.32
N SER A 119 4.71 16.34 24.39
CA SER A 119 4.03 17.63 24.51
C SER A 119 3.10 17.94 23.32
N ILE A 120 2.54 16.92 22.69
CA ILE A 120 1.57 17.07 21.61
C ILE A 120 0.19 17.23 22.23
N SER A 121 -0.31 18.47 22.30
CA SER A 121 -1.61 18.81 22.89
C SER A 121 -2.66 19.29 21.87
N SER A 122 -2.25 19.53 20.61
CA SER A 122 -3.19 19.95 19.56
C SER A 122 -4.11 18.80 19.18
N VAL A 123 -5.41 19.04 19.26
CA VAL A 123 -6.47 18.08 18.90
C VAL A 123 -6.41 17.75 17.40
N GLU A 124 -6.08 18.74 16.58
CA GLU A 124 -5.96 18.61 15.13
C GLU A 124 -4.79 17.68 14.77
N VAL A 125 -3.63 17.85 15.42
CA VAL A 125 -2.46 17.00 15.20
C VAL A 125 -2.75 15.55 15.62
N LEU A 126 -3.37 15.37 16.79
CA LEU A 126 -3.77 14.03 17.25
C LEU A 126 -4.80 13.38 16.31
N GLY A 127 -5.77 14.16 15.82
CA GLY A 127 -6.74 13.70 14.84
C GLY A 127 -6.10 13.24 13.53
N LEU A 128 -5.12 14.01 13.03
CA LEU A 128 -4.35 13.60 11.82
C LEU A 128 -3.56 12.31 12.06
N MET A 129 -2.87 12.19 13.21
CA MET A 129 -2.14 10.97 13.57
C MET A 129 -3.06 9.75 13.66
N GLN A 130 -4.23 9.89 14.27
CA GLN A 130 -5.24 8.83 14.34
C GLN A 130 -5.75 8.44 12.96
N THR A 131 -5.95 9.41 12.06
CA THR A 131 -6.32 9.15 10.66
C THR A 131 -5.25 8.35 9.93
N ILE A 132 -3.97 8.69 10.12
CA ILE A 132 -2.85 7.91 9.55
C ILE A 132 -2.87 6.47 10.07
N VAL A 133 -3.06 6.28 11.38
CA VAL A 133 -3.13 4.95 12.00
C VAL A 133 -4.27 4.12 11.38
N LEU A 134 -5.48 4.67 11.38
CA LEU A 134 -6.65 3.96 10.87
C LEU A 134 -6.49 3.61 9.39
N MET A 135 -6.08 4.58 8.57
CA MET A 135 -5.87 4.39 7.14
C MET A 135 -4.88 3.26 6.84
N ASN A 136 -3.74 3.26 7.55
CA ASN A 136 -2.71 2.25 7.32
C ASN A 136 -3.11 0.87 7.82
N ILE A 137 -3.88 0.76 8.90
CA ILE A 137 -4.46 -0.52 9.35
C ILE A 137 -5.44 -1.05 8.30
N VAL A 138 -6.34 -0.20 7.80
CA VAL A 138 -7.32 -0.59 6.77
C VAL A 138 -6.62 -1.05 5.50
N LEU A 139 -5.60 -0.29 5.01
CA LEU A 139 -4.81 -0.67 3.84
C LEU A 139 -4.11 -2.01 4.02
N ALA A 140 -3.50 -2.24 5.19
CA ALA A 140 -2.81 -3.50 5.49
C ALA A 140 -3.78 -4.69 5.49
N ILE A 141 -4.90 -4.57 6.21
CA ILE A 141 -5.90 -5.66 6.31
C ILE A 141 -6.52 -5.93 4.94
N PHE A 142 -6.90 -4.88 4.21
CA PHE A 142 -7.50 -5.02 2.88
C PHE A 142 -6.57 -5.75 1.91
N ASN A 143 -5.28 -5.35 1.86
CA ASN A 143 -4.31 -5.98 0.98
C ASN A 143 -3.92 -7.41 1.40
N LEU A 144 -4.14 -7.80 2.65
CA LEU A 144 -3.91 -9.18 3.12
C LEU A 144 -5.08 -10.14 2.79
N ILE A 145 -6.20 -9.65 2.26
CA ILE A 145 -7.29 -10.51 1.80
C ILE A 145 -6.77 -11.39 0.65
N PRO A 146 -6.97 -12.73 0.72
CA PRO A 146 -6.39 -13.67 -0.25
C PRO A 146 -7.21 -13.74 -1.56
N ILE A 147 -7.50 -12.60 -2.16
CA ILE A 147 -8.27 -12.47 -3.41
C ILE A 147 -7.48 -11.64 -4.42
N PRO A 148 -7.21 -12.14 -5.65
CA PRO A 148 -6.62 -11.32 -6.69
C PRO A 148 -7.46 -10.06 -6.98
N PRO A 149 -6.86 -8.91 -7.23
CA PRO A 149 -5.43 -8.65 -7.44
C PRO A 149 -4.65 -8.26 -6.16
N LEU A 150 -5.20 -8.47 -4.95
CA LEU A 150 -4.62 -8.06 -3.68
C LEU A 150 -3.37 -8.89 -3.32
N ASP A 151 -2.48 -8.31 -2.50
CA ASP A 151 -1.21 -8.93 -2.10
C ASP A 151 -1.38 -10.27 -1.37
N GLY A 152 -2.44 -10.40 -0.57
CA GLY A 152 -2.79 -11.63 0.14
C GLY A 152 -2.96 -12.84 -0.78
N SER A 153 -3.35 -12.63 -2.04
CA SER A 153 -3.44 -13.70 -3.02
C SER A 153 -2.08 -14.32 -3.33
N LYS A 154 -1.02 -13.52 -3.48
CA LYS A 154 0.34 -13.99 -3.74
C LYS A 154 0.90 -14.78 -2.56
N ILE A 155 0.54 -14.37 -1.33
CA ILE A 155 0.89 -15.09 -0.11
C ILE A 155 0.17 -16.44 -0.09
N LEU A 156 -1.13 -16.46 -0.38
CA LEU A 156 -1.91 -17.69 -0.47
C LEU A 156 -1.31 -18.66 -1.50
N PHE A 157 -1.01 -18.20 -2.72
CA PHE A 157 -0.44 -19.04 -3.79
C PHE A 157 0.93 -19.61 -3.44
N ALA A 158 1.76 -18.90 -2.66
CA ALA A 158 3.03 -19.43 -2.19
C ALA A 158 2.87 -20.59 -1.19
N ILE A 159 1.78 -20.59 -0.40
CA ILE A 159 1.46 -21.62 0.58
C ILE A 159 0.84 -22.85 -0.12
N LEU A 160 0.05 -22.64 -1.17
CA LEU A 160 -0.68 -23.70 -1.85
C LEU A 160 0.26 -24.77 -2.45
N PRO A 161 -0.15 -26.06 -2.38
CA PRO A 161 0.54 -27.13 -3.07
C PRO A 161 0.60 -26.89 -4.58
N TYR A 162 1.67 -27.34 -5.21
CA TYR A 162 1.90 -27.15 -6.67
C TYR A 162 0.71 -27.56 -7.56
N ARG A 163 -0.04 -28.56 -7.12
CA ARG A 163 -1.23 -29.07 -7.84
C ARG A 163 -2.39 -28.07 -7.94
N LEU A 164 -2.43 -27.05 -7.09
CA LEU A 164 -3.51 -26.04 -7.08
C LEU A 164 -3.07 -24.69 -7.68
N ARG A 165 -1.86 -24.59 -8.20
CA ARG A 165 -1.34 -23.32 -8.75
C ARG A 165 -1.94 -22.92 -10.09
N TRP A 166 -2.65 -23.82 -10.75
CA TRP A 166 -3.40 -23.49 -11.97
C TRP A 166 -4.48 -22.40 -11.74
N ILE A 167 -4.81 -22.12 -10.46
CA ILE A 167 -5.74 -21.04 -10.08
C ILE A 167 -5.07 -19.66 -10.18
N GLU A 168 -3.73 -19.60 -10.28
CA GLU A 168 -2.94 -18.37 -10.38
C GLU A 168 -2.91 -17.81 -11.82
N GLU A 169 -3.15 -18.64 -12.83
CA GLU A 169 -3.19 -18.29 -14.26
C GLU A 169 -4.58 -17.80 -14.70
#